data_30b8de3407f8a10c15f18c0134db7977
#
_entry.id   30b8de3407f8a10c15f18c0134db7977
#
_cell.length_a   1.000
_cell.length_b   1.000
_cell.length_c   1.000
_cell.angle_alpha   90.00
_cell.angle_beta   90.00
_cell.angle_gamma   90.00
#
_symmetry.space_group_name_H-M   'P 1'
#
loop_
_entity.id
_entity.type
_entity.pdbx_description
1 polymer ?
#
loop_
_entity_poly.entity_id
_entity_poly.type
_entity_poly.pdbx_seq_one_letter_code
_entity_poly.pdbx_strand_id
1 'polypeptide(L)'
;MKIGLCGDLKYGRTVHSLLHFLERFHNVQVYLIAPDALKLPDYMINFLKEHNMPYCEVNSIDEVLPELDVLYMTRIQRERFTSAQEYENLEGSYQLTAEKMKRAKKDMLVLHPLPRVDEIAQDVDDDPRAVYFRQARFGMFGRMALLLTLSRLPFERAGHQDIGHEPGVRCSNHKCITRSELYVPLHGKIGDRCPYCDKLLELDI
;
A
#
# COMPACT_ATOMS: atom_id res chain seq x y z
N MET A 1 -4.24 -11.41 -17.28
CA MET A 1 -2.96 -11.03 -16.65
C MET A 1 -2.82 -11.78 -15.33
N LYS A 2 -1.68 -12.45 -15.12
CA LYS A 2 -1.34 -13.15 -13.88
C LYS A 2 -0.33 -12.32 -13.10
N ILE A 3 -0.72 -11.83 -11.91
CA ILE A 3 0.13 -11.00 -11.07
C ILE A 3 0.44 -11.72 -9.75
N GLY A 4 1.72 -11.83 -9.40
CA GLY A 4 2.20 -12.30 -8.11
C GLY A 4 2.48 -11.12 -7.19
N LEU A 5 1.90 -11.13 -6.00
CA LEU A 5 2.18 -10.19 -4.92
C LEU A 5 3.02 -10.95 -3.88
N CYS A 6 4.27 -10.56 -3.68
CA CYS A 6 5.22 -11.33 -2.89
C CYS A 6 5.80 -10.52 -1.72
N GLY A 7 5.85 -11.13 -0.54
CA GLY A 7 6.48 -10.61 0.66
C GLY A 7 5.49 -10.32 1.80
N ASP A 8 5.50 -9.10 2.34
CA ASP A 8 4.59 -8.71 3.42
C ASP A 8 3.22 -8.29 2.88
N LEU A 9 2.30 -9.25 2.79
CA LEU A 9 0.93 -8.98 2.35
C LEU A 9 0.02 -8.54 3.49
N LYS A 10 0.42 -8.79 4.74
CA LYS A 10 -0.38 -8.47 5.92
C LYS A 10 -0.39 -6.99 6.24
N TYR A 11 0.78 -6.36 6.23
CA TYR A 11 0.97 -4.96 6.61
C TYR A 11 1.32 -4.06 5.44
N GLY A 12 1.51 -4.65 4.25
CA GLY A 12 1.90 -3.97 3.03
C GLY A 12 0.78 -3.10 2.45
N ARG A 13 0.64 -1.85 2.91
CA ARG A 13 -0.38 -0.91 2.41
C ARG A 13 -0.37 -0.73 0.90
N THR A 14 0.78 -0.85 0.28
CA THR A 14 0.92 -0.79 -1.18
C THR A 14 0.23 -1.96 -1.87
N VAL A 15 0.28 -3.16 -1.26
CA VAL A 15 -0.42 -4.36 -1.74
C VAL A 15 -1.93 -4.16 -1.66
N HIS A 16 -2.44 -3.71 -0.50
CA HIS A 16 -3.87 -3.48 -0.30
C HIS A 16 -4.41 -2.44 -1.30
N SER A 17 -3.71 -1.32 -1.48
CA SER A 17 -4.10 -0.30 -2.46
C SER A 17 -4.03 -0.81 -3.90
N LEU A 18 -3.04 -1.66 -4.22
CA LEU A 18 -2.92 -2.27 -5.53
C LEU A 18 -4.07 -3.23 -5.83
N LEU A 19 -4.49 -4.04 -4.86
CA LEU A 19 -5.65 -4.92 -4.99
C LEU A 19 -6.94 -4.14 -5.27
N HIS A 20 -7.20 -3.07 -4.53
CA HIS A 20 -8.33 -2.16 -4.82
C HIS A 20 -8.25 -1.50 -6.20
N PHE A 21 -7.06 -1.25 -6.71
CA PHE A 21 -6.87 -0.74 -8.06
C PHE A 21 -7.12 -1.82 -9.13
N LEU A 22 -6.61 -3.03 -8.89
CA LEU A 22 -6.73 -4.17 -9.81
C LEU A 22 -8.17 -4.66 -9.98
N GLU A 23 -9.02 -4.48 -8.98
CA GLU A 23 -10.46 -4.79 -9.05
C GLU A 23 -11.16 -4.15 -10.26
N ARG A 24 -10.68 -3.00 -10.70
CA ARG A 24 -11.23 -2.28 -11.86
C ARG A 24 -10.92 -2.93 -13.21
N PHE A 25 -10.07 -3.94 -13.23
CA PHE A 25 -9.63 -4.60 -14.45
C PHE A 25 -10.20 -6.01 -14.54
N HIS A 26 -10.68 -6.37 -15.73
CA HIS A 26 -11.15 -7.71 -16.01
C HIS A 26 -9.98 -8.65 -16.32
N ASN A 27 -10.15 -9.94 -16.07
CA ASN A 27 -9.17 -10.99 -16.38
C ASN A 27 -7.82 -10.83 -15.66
N VAL A 28 -7.85 -10.40 -14.40
CA VAL A 28 -6.70 -10.39 -13.50
C VAL A 28 -6.80 -11.59 -12.56
N GLN A 29 -5.77 -12.43 -12.54
CA GLN A 29 -5.58 -13.48 -11.54
C GLN A 29 -4.45 -13.09 -10.60
N VAL A 30 -4.71 -13.17 -9.30
CA VAL A 30 -3.76 -12.76 -8.26
C VAL A 30 -3.15 -14.01 -7.61
N TYR A 31 -1.83 -14.03 -7.50
CA TYR A 31 -1.09 -14.99 -6.69
C TYR A 31 -0.56 -14.28 -5.45
N LEU A 32 -0.96 -14.76 -4.29
CA LEU A 32 -0.59 -14.22 -2.97
C LEU A 32 0.56 -15.07 -2.43
N ILE A 33 1.78 -14.54 -2.49
CA ILE A 33 3.02 -15.27 -2.19
C ILE A 33 3.58 -14.72 -0.88
N ALA A 34 3.30 -15.39 0.23
CA ALA A 34 3.72 -14.93 1.54
C ALA A 34 3.88 -16.08 2.54
N PRO A 35 4.77 -15.95 3.53
CA PRO A 35 4.81 -16.85 4.67
C PRO A 35 3.53 -16.74 5.50
N ASP A 36 3.19 -17.77 6.25
CA ASP A 36 1.94 -17.83 7.03
C ASP A 36 1.75 -16.62 7.96
N ALA A 37 2.83 -16.13 8.55
CA ALA A 37 2.80 -14.96 9.44
C ALA A 37 2.44 -13.64 8.73
N LEU A 38 2.67 -13.56 7.41
CA LEU A 38 2.53 -12.36 6.60
C LEU A 38 1.49 -12.49 5.48
N LYS A 39 0.63 -13.49 5.55
CA LYS A 39 -0.50 -13.68 4.62
C LYS A 39 -1.44 -12.48 4.61
N LEU A 40 -2.14 -12.35 3.52
CA LEU A 40 -3.14 -11.29 3.33
C LEU A 40 -4.24 -11.42 4.42
N PRO A 41 -4.62 -10.34 5.11
CA PRO A 41 -5.62 -10.41 6.18
C PRO A 41 -7.02 -10.73 5.66
N ASP A 42 -7.84 -11.34 6.53
CA ASP A 42 -9.18 -11.83 6.19
C ASP A 42 -10.08 -10.78 5.54
N TYR A 43 -10.00 -9.52 5.97
CA TYR A 43 -10.81 -8.47 5.38
C TYR A 43 -10.45 -8.19 3.91
N MET A 44 -9.19 -8.37 3.52
CA MET A 44 -8.76 -8.26 2.12
C MET A 44 -9.10 -9.52 1.33
N ILE A 45 -9.03 -10.70 1.95
CA ILE A 45 -9.51 -11.95 1.34
C ILE A 45 -11.02 -11.84 1.06
N ASN A 46 -11.80 -11.31 1.99
CA ASN A 46 -13.23 -11.07 1.79
C ASN A 46 -13.48 -10.07 0.66
N PHE A 47 -12.70 -9.00 0.58
CA PHE A 47 -12.74 -8.05 -0.53
C PHE A 47 -12.53 -8.76 -1.89
N LEU A 48 -11.53 -9.62 -2.02
CA LEU A 48 -11.29 -10.36 -3.26
C LEU A 48 -12.48 -11.27 -3.63
N LYS A 49 -13.08 -11.94 -2.65
CA LYS A 49 -14.27 -12.78 -2.83
C LYS A 49 -15.49 -11.98 -3.26
N GLU A 50 -15.79 -10.88 -2.59
CA GLU A 50 -16.93 -9.99 -2.88
C GLU A 50 -16.87 -9.41 -4.29
N HIS A 51 -15.66 -9.12 -4.79
CA HIS A 51 -15.45 -8.58 -6.13
C HIS A 51 -15.15 -9.66 -7.19
N ASN A 52 -15.32 -10.94 -6.85
CA ASN A 52 -15.07 -12.08 -7.74
C ASN A 52 -13.67 -12.04 -8.40
N MET A 53 -12.67 -11.56 -7.68
CA MET A 53 -11.27 -11.56 -8.14
C MET A 53 -10.66 -12.95 -7.89
N PRO A 54 -10.24 -13.66 -8.94
CA PRO A 54 -9.62 -14.97 -8.77
C PRO A 54 -8.24 -14.80 -8.11
N TYR A 55 -8.01 -15.53 -7.03
CA TYR A 55 -6.74 -15.55 -6.32
C TYR A 55 -6.30 -16.95 -5.94
N CYS A 56 -5.00 -17.11 -5.72
CA CYS A 56 -4.38 -18.32 -5.21
C CYS A 56 -3.32 -17.95 -4.17
N GLU A 57 -3.32 -18.61 -3.02
CA GLU A 57 -2.28 -18.46 -2.02
C GLU A 57 -1.21 -19.54 -2.24
N VAL A 58 0.05 -19.11 -2.26
CA VAL A 58 1.22 -19.97 -2.42
C VAL A 58 2.33 -19.57 -1.45
N ASN A 59 3.17 -20.53 -1.08
CA ASN A 59 4.22 -20.30 -0.08
C ASN A 59 5.60 -20.00 -0.69
N SER A 60 5.74 -20.14 -2.01
CA SER A 60 7.02 -19.89 -2.69
C SER A 60 6.84 -19.22 -4.03
N ILE A 61 7.76 -18.31 -4.35
CA ILE A 61 7.86 -17.70 -5.69
C ILE A 61 8.07 -18.78 -6.76
N ASP A 62 8.85 -19.79 -6.44
CA ASP A 62 9.26 -20.85 -7.38
C ASP A 62 8.09 -21.64 -7.95
N GLU A 63 6.98 -21.73 -7.21
CA GLU A 63 5.79 -22.47 -7.63
C GLU A 63 5.06 -21.80 -8.80
N VAL A 64 5.10 -20.47 -8.88
CA VAL A 64 4.25 -19.70 -9.81
C VAL A 64 5.04 -18.83 -10.77
N LEU A 65 6.34 -18.64 -10.54
CA LEU A 65 7.18 -17.75 -11.32
C LEU A 65 7.09 -17.96 -12.85
N PRO A 66 7.03 -19.21 -13.38
CA PRO A 66 6.91 -19.45 -14.82
C PRO A 66 5.56 -19.00 -15.41
N GLU A 67 4.56 -18.75 -14.57
CA GLU A 67 3.22 -18.40 -15.02
C GLU A 67 2.93 -16.90 -14.96
N LEU A 68 3.71 -16.15 -14.20
CA LEU A 68 3.44 -14.75 -13.92
C LEU A 68 3.73 -13.86 -15.14
N ASP A 69 2.86 -12.86 -15.30
CA ASP A 69 3.09 -11.74 -16.23
C ASP A 69 3.71 -10.56 -15.49
N VAL A 70 3.38 -10.42 -14.19
CA VAL A 70 3.91 -9.37 -13.30
C VAL A 70 4.25 -10.00 -11.94
N LEU A 71 5.43 -9.69 -11.42
CA LEU A 71 5.82 -9.99 -10.05
C LEU A 71 6.02 -8.67 -9.29
N TYR A 72 5.14 -8.40 -8.33
CA TYR A 72 5.23 -7.25 -7.45
C TYR A 72 5.83 -7.69 -6.11
N MET A 73 7.08 -7.30 -5.89
CA MET A 73 7.82 -7.63 -4.68
C MET A 73 7.60 -6.55 -3.61
N THR A 74 7.54 -6.96 -2.35
CA THR A 74 7.51 -6.06 -1.20
C THR A 74 8.56 -6.47 -0.19
N ARG A 75 9.08 -5.49 0.54
CA ARG A 75 10.03 -5.73 1.62
C ARG A 75 9.36 -6.51 2.76
N ILE A 76 10.04 -7.54 3.24
CA ILE A 76 9.70 -8.22 4.49
C ILE A 76 10.40 -7.48 5.64
N GLN A 77 9.62 -6.87 6.53
CA GLN A 77 10.15 -6.05 7.63
C GLN A 77 10.55 -6.94 8.80
N ARG A 78 11.86 -7.01 9.10
CA ARG A 78 12.41 -7.81 10.20
C ARG A 78 11.77 -7.46 11.55
N GLU A 79 11.45 -6.20 11.76
CA GLU A 79 10.80 -5.66 12.96
C GLU A 79 9.37 -6.18 13.22
N ARG A 80 8.82 -6.94 12.28
CA ARG A 80 7.48 -7.56 12.39
C ARG A 80 7.51 -8.95 13.01
N PHE A 81 8.70 -9.56 13.11
CA PHE A 81 8.85 -10.90 13.67
C PHE A 81 9.20 -10.83 15.15
N THR A 82 8.65 -11.78 15.92
CA THR A 82 8.89 -11.88 17.36
C THR A 82 10.26 -12.49 17.67
N SER A 83 10.83 -13.24 16.74
CA SER A 83 12.16 -13.82 16.85
C SER A 83 13.00 -13.60 15.59
N ALA A 84 14.30 -13.40 15.78
CA ALA A 84 15.27 -13.34 14.68
C ALA A 84 15.30 -14.64 13.87
N GLN A 85 15.11 -15.78 14.56
CA GLN A 85 15.11 -17.11 13.96
C GLN A 85 13.98 -17.31 12.95
N GLU A 86 12.79 -16.78 13.21
CA GLU A 86 11.67 -16.82 12.26
C GLU A 86 11.99 -16.05 10.97
N TYR A 87 12.62 -14.89 11.11
CA TYR A 87 13.05 -14.10 9.97
C TYR A 87 14.14 -14.83 9.15
N GLU A 88 15.17 -15.34 9.82
CA GLU A 88 16.28 -16.06 9.19
C GLU A 88 15.80 -17.31 8.41
N ASN A 89 14.81 -18.03 8.92
CA ASN A 89 14.21 -19.18 8.23
C ASN A 89 13.48 -18.79 6.95
N LEU A 90 13.06 -17.53 6.82
CA LEU A 90 12.36 -16.98 5.65
C LEU A 90 13.34 -16.28 4.69
N GLU A 91 14.52 -15.90 5.18
CA GLU A 91 15.58 -15.29 4.39
C GLU A 91 15.97 -16.23 3.24
N GLY A 92 15.96 -15.73 2.04
CA GLY A 92 16.25 -16.53 0.83
C GLY A 92 15.05 -17.23 0.18
N SER A 93 14.02 -17.65 0.94
CA SER A 93 12.83 -18.30 0.35
C SER A 93 12.04 -17.35 -0.55
N TYR A 94 12.01 -16.07 -0.18
CA TYR A 94 11.29 -15.01 -0.90
C TYR A 94 12.22 -14.08 -1.68
N GLN A 95 13.52 -14.38 -1.70
CA GLN A 95 14.48 -13.60 -2.49
C GLN A 95 14.35 -13.93 -3.97
N LEU A 96 14.24 -12.89 -4.79
CA LEU A 96 14.34 -12.99 -6.24
C LEU A 96 15.81 -12.84 -6.65
N THR A 97 16.33 -13.81 -7.39
CA THR A 97 17.71 -13.85 -7.91
C THR A 97 17.72 -13.95 -9.42
N ALA A 98 18.85 -13.63 -10.08
CA ALA A 98 19.01 -13.81 -11.50
C ALA A 98 18.80 -15.27 -11.94
N GLU A 99 19.14 -16.26 -11.09
CA GLU A 99 18.90 -17.67 -11.36
C GLU A 99 17.40 -17.99 -11.43
N LYS A 100 16.61 -17.48 -10.47
CA LYS A 100 15.15 -17.61 -10.50
C LYS A 100 14.56 -16.93 -11.73
N MET A 101 15.08 -15.76 -12.12
CA MET A 101 14.64 -15.02 -13.31
C MET A 101 14.76 -15.81 -14.60
N LYS A 102 15.67 -16.79 -14.70
CA LYS A 102 15.77 -17.67 -15.88
C LYS A 102 14.51 -18.53 -16.11
N ARG A 103 13.77 -18.82 -15.05
CA ARG A 103 12.54 -19.63 -15.10
C ARG A 103 11.28 -18.78 -15.37
N ALA A 104 11.39 -17.47 -15.24
CA ALA A 104 10.29 -16.54 -15.50
C ALA A 104 10.04 -16.35 -17.01
N LYS A 105 8.83 -15.91 -17.37
CA LYS A 105 8.51 -15.54 -18.74
C LYS A 105 9.47 -14.45 -19.25
N LYS A 106 9.73 -14.44 -20.54
CA LYS A 106 10.64 -13.47 -21.18
C LYS A 106 10.14 -12.02 -21.08
N ASP A 107 8.84 -11.85 -20.97
CA ASP A 107 8.14 -10.57 -20.91
C ASP A 107 7.54 -10.27 -19.53
N MET A 108 7.82 -11.10 -18.52
CA MET A 108 7.40 -10.82 -17.14
C MET A 108 8.01 -9.49 -16.66
N LEU A 109 7.26 -8.69 -15.95
CA LEU A 109 7.74 -7.46 -15.33
C LEU A 109 7.93 -7.64 -13.82
N VAL A 110 9.08 -7.20 -13.32
CA VAL A 110 9.35 -7.15 -11.87
C VAL A 110 9.17 -5.71 -11.37
N LEU A 111 8.30 -5.56 -10.38
CA LEU A 111 7.94 -4.30 -9.75
C LEU A 111 8.32 -4.32 -8.26
N HIS A 112 8.64 -3.16 -7.70
CA HIS A 112 8.91 -2.98 -6.27
C HIS A 112 8.69 -1.53 -5.86
N PRO A 113 8.01 -1.23 -4.75
CA PRO A 113 7.75 0.15 -4.33
C PRO A 113 9.00 0.91 -3.87
N LEU A 114 10.12 0.22 -3.64
CA LEU A 114 11.36 0.72 -3.09
C LEU A 114 11.18 1.45 -1.71
N PRO A 115 12.22 1.52 -0.85
CA PRO A 115 13.53 0.88 -1.01
C PRO A 115 13.48 -0.63 -0.80
N ARG A 116 14.35 -1.36 -1.48
CA ARG A 116 14.59 -2.78 -1.24
C ARG A 116 15.75 -2.99 -0.27
N VAL A 117 15.83 -4.19 0.31
CA VAL A 117 16.94 -4.64 1.16
C VAL A 117 17.56 -5.91 0.54
N ASP A 118 17.00 -7.06 0.80
CA ASP A 118 17.49 -8.39 0.44
C ASP A 118 16.50 -9.19 -0.43
N GLU A 119 15.24 -8.75 -0.51
CA GLU A 119 14.18 -9.45 -1.23
C GLU A 119 14.39 -9.51 -2.76
N ILE A 120 15.21 -8.63 -3.30
CA ILE A 120 15.68 -8.69 -4.71
C ILE A 120 17.21 -8.58 -4.69
N ALA A 121 17.87 -9.60 -5.17
CA ALA A 121 19.33 -9.61 -5.29
C ALA A 121 19.83 -8.58 -6.31
N GLN A 122 21.04 -8.05 -6.11
CA GLN A 122 21.58 -6.99 -6.96
C GLN A 122 21.81 -7.44 -8.40
N ASP A 123 22.06 -8.73 -8.63
CA ASP A 123 22.25 -9.31 -9.94
C ASP A 123 20.98 -9.28 -10.84
N VAL A 124 19.82 -9.00 -10.25
CA VAL A 124 18.56 -8.81 -10.98
C VAL A 124 18.47 -7.42 -11.60
N ASP A 125 19.24 -6.43 -11.14
CA ASP A 125 19.17 -5.04 -11.61
C ASP A 125 19.49 -4.89 -13.11
N ASP A 126 20.35 -5.76 -13.63
CA ASP A 126 20.76 -5.77 -15.04
C ASP A 126 19.75 -6.48 -15.96
N ASP A 127 18.74 -7.15 -15.39
CA ASP A 127 17.69 -7.81 -16.16
C ASP A 127 16.70 -6.76 -16.73
N PRO A 128 16.44 -6.72 -18.04
CA PRO A 128 15.54 -5.73 -18.65
C PRO A 128 14.10 -5.82 -18.15
N ARG A 129 13.72 -6.92 -17.51
CA ARG A 129 12.40 -7.14 -16.88
C ARG A 129 12.32 -6.50 -15.50
N ALA A 130 13.45 -6.13 -14.87
CA ALA A 130 13.51 -5.42 -13.61
C ALA A 130 13.20 -3.92 -13.82
N VAL A 131 11.91 -3.57 -13.71
CA VAL A 131 11.44 -2.22 -14.07
C VAL A 131 11.14 -1.33 -12.85
N TYR A 132 11.49 -1.75 -11.64
CA TYR A 132 11.18 -1.03 -10.40
C TYR A 132 11.83 0.37 -10.31
N PHE A 133 13.01 0.59 -10.85
CA PHE A 133 13.58 1.95 -10.92
C PHE A 133 12.80 2.86 -11.87
N ARG A 134 12.38 2.30 -13.02
CA ARG A 134 11.51 3.02 -13.96
C ARG A 134 10.13 3.28 -13.35
N GLN A 135 9.59 2.31 -12.59
CA GLN A 135 8.36 2.47 -11.81
C GLN A 135 8.46 3.63 -10.83
N ALA A 136 9.56 3.75 -10.07
CA ALA A 136 9.78 4.85 -9.13
C ALA A 136 9.80 6.21 -9.83
N ARG A 137 10.44 6.29 -11.01
CA ARG A 137 10.44 7.49 -11.85
C ARG A 137 9.03 7.85 -12.34
N PHE A 138 8.23 6.88 -12.78
CA PHE A 138 6.84 7.12 -13.16
C PHE A 138 5.98 7.54 -11.98
N GLY A 139 6.24 7.01 -10.79
CA GLY A 139 5.60 7.45 -9.57
C GLY A 139 5.84 8.93 -9.25
N MET A 140 7.03 9.45 -9.55
CA MET A 140 7.34 10.88 -9.46
C MET A 140 6.49 11.70 -10.44
N PHE A 141 6.45 11.30 -11.71
CA PHE A 141 5.66 11.99 -12.72
C PHE A 141 4.15 11.95 -12.41
N GLY A 142 3.66 10.81 -11.92
CA GLY A 142 2.26 10.67 -11.48
C GLY A 142 1.90 11.64 -10.36
N ARG A 143 2.77 11.80 -9.35
CA ARG A 143 2.58 12.80 -8.28
C ARG A 143 2.62 14.23 -8.81
N MET A 144 3.55 14.55 -9.71
CA MET A 144 3.61 15.86 -10.36
C MET A 144 2.32 16.17 -11.13
N ALA A 145 1.84 15.22 -11.93
CA ALA A 145 0.59 15.36 -12.69
C ALA A 145 -0.61 15.57 -11.75
N LEU A 146 -0.68 14.80 -10.65
CA LEU A 146 -1.73 14.95 -9.64
C LEU A 146 -1.72 16.35 -9.01
N LEU A 147 -0.57 16.82 -8.57
CA LEU A 147 -0.43 18.16 -7.99
C LEU A 147 -0.81 19.27 -8.97
N LEU A 148 -0.38 19.16 -10.22
CA LEU A 148 -0.74 20.11 -11.28
C LEU A 148 -2.25 20.10 -11.56
N THR A 149 -2.87 18.91 -11.59
CA THR A 149 -4.30 18.78 -11.78
C THR A 149 -5.07 19.41 -10.64
N LEU A 150 -4.71 19.10 -9.40
CA LEU A 150 -5.35 19.66 -8.21
C LEU A 150 -5.17 21.18 -8.13
N SER A 151 -4.02 21.73 -8.53
CA SER A 151 -3.78 23.17 -8.54
C SER A 151 -4.58 23.93 -9.59
N ARG A 152 -5.02 23.25 -10.66
CA ARG A 152 -5.82 23.83 -11.75
C ARG A 152 -7.33 23.66 -11.56
N LEU A 153 -7.72 22.72 -10.70
CA LEU A 153 -9.13 22.61 -10.33
C LEU A 153 -9.50 23.94 -9.67
N PRO A 154 -10.59 24.60 -10.14
CA PRO A 154 -11.11 25.73 -9.40
C PRO A 154 -11.33 25.22 -7.98
N PHE A 155 -10.64 25.82 -7.03
CA PHE A 155 -10.93 25.65 -5.63
C PHE A 155 -12.29 26.33 -5.43
N GLU A 156 -13.35 25.67 -5.87
CA GLU A 156 -14.62 25.86 -5.20
C GLU A 156 -14.28 25.49 -3.77
N ARG A 157 -13.99 26.50 -2.94
CA ARG A 157 -14.18 26.36 -1.50
C ARG A 157 -15.55 25.73 -1.45
N ALA A 158 -15.59 24.40 -1.15
CA ALA A 158 -16.84 23.73 -0.86
C ALA A 158 -17.50 24.70 0.07
N GLY A 159 -18.51 25.41 -0.45
CA GLY A 159 -19.02 26.59 0.20
C GLY A 159 -19.16 26.17 1.62
N HIS A 160 -18.55 26.90 2.54
CA HIS A 160 -18.72 26.63 3.93
C HIS A 160 -20.24 26.54 4.12
N GLN A 161 -20.80 25.35 3.88
CA GLN A 161 -22.01 25.03 4.58
C GLN A 161 -21.54 25.16 6.02
N ASP A 162 -22.01 26.21 6.64
CA ASP A 162 -21.96 26.42 8.08
C ASP A 162 -22.61 25.19 8.71
N ILE A 163 -21.85 24.09 8.72
CA ILE A 163 -22.28 22.85 9.37
C ILE A 163 -22.06 23.16 10.84
N GLY A 164 -22.99 23.98 11.39
CA GLY A 164 -23.25 24.15 12.80
C GLY A 164 -22.01 24.27 13.69
N HIS A 165 -21.04 25.10 13.29
CA HIS A 165 -19.95 25.47 14.16
C HIS A 165 -20.54 26.34 15.27
N GLU A 166 -20.71 25.79 16.47
CA GLU A 166 -20.93 26.66 17.63
C GLU A 166 -19.66 27.53 17.80
N PRO A 167 -19.78 28.86 17.76
CA PRO A 167 -18.64 29.73 17.96
C PRO A 167 -18.00 29.41 19.33
N GLY A 168 -16.67 29.24 19.36
CA GLY A 168 -15.95 28.97 20.59
C GLY A 168 -15.80 27.48 20.95
N VAL A 169 -15.99 26.55 20.00
CA VAL A 169 -15.68 25.11 20.20
C VAL A 169 -14.25 24.83 19.80
N ARG A 170 -13.51 24.13 20.66
CA ARG A 170 -12.14 23.67 20.40
C ARG A 170 -11.94 22.21 20.79
N CYS A 171 -10.90 21.59 20.25
CA CYS A 171 -10.49 20.27 20.69
C CYS A 171 -9.73 20.33 22.02
N SER A 172 -10.07 19.46 22.97
CA SER A 172 -9.37 19.37 24.27
C SER A 172 -7.92 18.89 24.15
N ASN A 173 -7.54 18.29 23.03
CA ASN A 173 -6.16 17.90 22.78
C ASN A 173 -5.34 19.09 22.26
N HIS A 174 -4.44 19.60 23.10
CA HIS A 174 -3.55 20.72 22.75
C HIS A 174 -2.60 20.46 21.54
N LYS A 175 -2.39 19.19 21.21
CA LYS A 175 -1.57 18.77 20.05
C LYS A 175 -2.42 18.42 18.81
N CYS A 176 -3.73 18.68 18.85
CA CYS A 176 -4.58 18.42 17.69
C CYS A 176 -4.27 19.40 16.56
N ILE A 177 -4.30 18.89 15.32
CA ILE A 177 -4.10 19.71 14.12
C ILE A 177 -5.09 20.89 14.06
N THR A 178 -6.31 20.74 14.58
CA THR A 178 -7.32 21.83 14.64
C THR A 178 -6.94 22.98 15.56
N ARG A 179 -5.91 22.82 16.40
CA ARG A 179 -5.39 23.86 17.28
C ARG A 179 -4.09 24.49 16.77
N SER A 180 -3.34 23.77 15.95
CA SER A 180 -2.09 24.26 15.37
C SER A 180 -2.28 24.90 14.00
N GLU A 181 -3.30 24.47 13.24
CA GLU A 181 -3.53 24.87 11.87
C GLU A 181 -4.89 25.56 11.72
N LEU A 182 -4.87 26.90 11.62
CA LEU A 182 -6.07 27.74 11.56
C LEU A 182 -6.99 27.49 10.37
N TYR A 183 -6.49 26.86 9.31
CA TYR A 183 -7.26 26.53 8.11
C TYR A 183 -7.95 25.16 8.19
N VAL A 184 -7.69 24.38 9.25
CA VAL A 184 -8.33 23.07 9.44
C VAL A 184 -9.66 23.26 10.16
N PRO A 185 -10.81 23.04 9.48
CA PRO A 185 -12.11 23.29 10.09
C PRO A 185 -12.39 22.25 11.19
N LEU A 186 -12.88 22.71 12.33
CA LEU A 186 -13.36 21.84 13.40
C LEU A 186 -14.89 21.76 13.29
N HIS A 187 -15.38 20.55 13.03
CA HIS A 187 -16.82 20.27 12.95
C HIS A 187 -17.24 19.48 14.19
N GLY A 188 -18.30 19.92 14.85
CA GLY A 188 -18.88 19.24 16.00
C GLY A 188 -19.37 20.22 17.08
N LYS A 189 -20.08 19.68 18.08
CA LYS A 189 -20.61 20.40 19.22
C LYS A 189 -19.79 20.08 20.48
N ILE A 190 -19.94 20.89 21.51
CA ILE A 190 -19.38 20.59 22.84
C ILE A 190 -19.85 19.20 23.29
N GLY A 191 -18.89 18.36 23.67
CA GLY A 191 -19.12 16.97 24.07
C GLY A 191 -19.02 15.95 22.96
N ASP A 192 -19.00 16.35 21.66
CA ASP A 192 -18.70 15.46 20.55
C ASP A 192 -17.21 15.06 20.55
N ARG A 193 -16.89 14.05 19.77
CA ARG A 193 -15.50 13.64 19.55
C ARG A 193 -14.90 14.38 18.35
N CYS A 194 -13.67 14.85 18.52
CA CYS A 194 -12.93 15.49 17.47
C CYS A 194 -12.67 14.51 16.30
N PRO A 195 -13.06 14.85 15.06
CA PRO A 195 -12.87 13.95 13.90
C PRO A 195 -11.42 13.68 13.52
N TYR A 196 -10.46 14.44 14.08
CA TYR A 196 -9.04 14.30 13.79
C TYR A 196 -8.26 13.50 14.83
N CYS A 197 -8.67 13.54 16.12
CA CYS A 197 -7.90 12.90 17.17
C CYS A 197 -8.75 12.17 18.23
N ASP A 198 -10.07 12.09 18.04
CA ASP A 198 -11.03 11.37 18.89
C ASP A 198 -11.14 11.87 20.35
N LYS A 199 -10.56 13.05 20.67
CA LYS A 199 -10.74 13.70 21.98
C LYS A 199 -12.00 14.54 22.00
N LEU A 200 -12.50 14.82 23.19
CA LEU A 200 -13.73 15.61 23.36
C LEU A 200 -13.55 17.04 22.86
N LEU A 201 -14.62 17.61 22.33
CA LEU A 201 -14.73 19.03 22.03
C LEU A 201 -15.20 19.77 23.27
N GLU A 202 -14.57 20.89 23.56
CA GLU A 202 -14.82 21.74 24.73
C GLU A 202 -15.05 23.19 24.32
N LEU A 203 -15.54 24.01 25.27
CA LEU A 203 -15.69 25.45 25.05
C LEU A 203 -14.30 26.12 24.96
N ASP A 204 -14.11 26.99 23.98
CA ASP A 204 -12.93 27.85 23.88
C ASP A 204 -13.14 29.07 24.80
N ILE A 205 -12.63 28.97 26.03
CA ILE A 205 -12.68 30.01 27.03
C ILE A 205 -11.46 30.91 26.94
#